data_6afd8f4e6b706014de4b9671fb67fe27
#
_entry.id   6afd8f4e6b706014de4b9671fb67fe27
#
_cell.length_a   1.000
_cell.length_b   1.000
_cell.length_c   1.000
_cell.angle_alpha   90.00
_cell.angle_beta   90.00
_cell.angle_gamma   90.00
#
_symmetry.space_group_name_H-M   'P 1'
#
loop_
_entity.id
_entity.type
_entity.pdbx_description
1 polymer ?
#
loop_
_entity_poly.entity_id
_entity_poly.type
_entity_poly.pdbx_seq_one_letter_code
_entity_poly.pdbx_strand_id
1 'polypeptide(L)' 'MTNIRHIHQYMTDRRRVLLQDGRVGRIVRVDTHYPKRNTTVSVWTGDGPGVAKVDINSVVGPAPDA' A
#
# COMPACT_ATOMS: atom_id res chain seq x y z
N MET A 1 4.72 -5.54 -11.56
CA MET A 1 3.32 -5.27 -11.27
C MET A 1 2.96 -5.83 -9.91
N THR A 2 2.40 -5.01 -9.02
CA THR A 2 2.06 -5.46 -7.68
C THR A 2 0.73 -6.20 -7.69
N ASN A 3 0.75 -7.43 -7.17
CA ASN A 3 -0.42 -8.29 -7.11
C ASN A 3 -1.15 -8.06 -5.79
N ILE A 4 -2.48 -8.17 -5.78
CA ILE A 4 -3.27 -8.02 -4.57
C ILE A 4 -2.87 -9.01 -3.48
N ARG A 5 -2.42 -10.20 -3.85
CA ARG A 5 -1.92 -11.19 -2.89
C ARG A 5 -0.69 -10.67 -2.16
N HIS A 6 0.21 -10.00 -2.86
CA HIS A 6 1.39 -9.39 -2.26
C HIS A 6 0.99 -8.27 -1.30
N ILE A 7 -0.03 -7.48 -1.67
CA ILE A 7 -0.53 -6.40 -0.81
C ILE A 7 -1.08 -6.97 0.50
N HIS A 8 -1.90 -8.03 0.42
CA HIS A 8 -2.42 -8.68 1.63
C HIS A 8 -1.30 -9.29 2.46
N GLN A 9 -0.29 -9.86 1.82
CA GLN A 9 0.87 -10.41 2.50
C GLN A 9 1.62 -9.33 3.27
N TYR A 10 1.88 -8.19 2.63
CA TYR A 10 2.57 -7.06 3.28
C TYR A 10 1.78 -6.53 4.47
N MET A 11 0.45 -6.45 4.33
CA MET A 11 -0.42 -6.00 5.41
C MET A 11 -0.37 -6.97 6.59
N THR A 12 -0.46 -8.27 6.32
CA THR A 12 -0.41 -9.32 7.33
C THR A 12 0.92 -9.32 8.07
N ASP A 13 2.02 -9.17 7.34
CA ASP A 13 3.38 -9.17 7.88
C ASP A 13 3.77 -7.82 8.49
N ARG A 14 2.89 -6.81 8.40
CA ARG A 14 3.17 -5.44 8.82
C ARG A 14 4.42 -4.87 8.16
N ARG A 15 4.64 -5.25 6.92
CA ARG A 15 5.83 -4.86 6.17
C ARG A 15 5.64 -3.48 5.57
N ARG A 16 6.70 -2.67 5.61
CA ARG A 16 6.68 -1.38 4.94
C ARG A 16 6.75 -1.57 3.43
N VAL A 17 6.06 -0.70 2.71
CA VAL A 17 6.06 -0.71 1.25
C VAL A 17 6.57 0.61 0.72
N LEU A 18 7.16 0.55 -0.46
CA LEU A 18 7.65 1.71 -1.18
C LEU A 18 6.60 2.13 -2.21
N LEU A 19 6.29 3.41 -2.25
CA LEU A 19 5.38 4.00 -3.23
C LEU A 19 6.17 4.61 -4.39
N GLN A 20 5.48 4.82 -5.52
CA GLN A 20 6.12 5.38 -6.72
C GLN A 20 6.74 6.76 -6.51
N ASP A 21 6.18 7.55 -5.61
CA ASP A 21 6.69 8.88 -5.30
C ASP A 21 7.86 8.88 -4.32
N GLY A 22 8.31 7.70 -3.91
CA GLY A 22 9.44 7.55 -2.99
C GLY A 22 9.05 7.47 -1.52
N ARG A 23 7.77 7.63 -1.19
CA ARG A 23 7.33 7.52 0.21
C ARG A 23 7.31 6.06 0.64
N VAL A 24 7.52 5.86 1.93
CA VAL A 24 7.50 4.53 2.56
C VAL A 24 6.46 4.55 3.68
N GLY A 25 5.68 3.50 3.77
CA GLY A 25 4.67 3.40 4.82
C GLY A 25 4.15 1.97 4.94
N ARG A 26 3.23 1.76 5.89
CA ARG A 26 2.60 0.46 6.10
C ARG A 26 1.17 0.47 5.59
N ILE A 27 0.77 -0.62 4.94
CA ILE A 27 -0.59 -0.79 4.47
C ILE A 27 -1.48 -1.05 5.67
N VAL A 28 -2.51 -0.20 5.84
CA VAL A 28 -3.46 -0.33 6.93
C VAL A 28 -4.84 -0.76 6.45
N ARG A 29 -5.13 -0.60 5.17
CA ARG A 29 -6.41 -1.00 4.60
C ARG A 29 -6.29 -1.21 3.10
N VAL A 30 -7.07 -2.15 2.58
CA VAL A 30 -7.17 -2.40 1.14
C VAL A 30 -8.65 -2.42 0.78
N ASP A 31 -9.05 -1.60 -0.17
CA ASP A 31 -10.43 -1.51 -0.64
C ASP A 31 -10.50 -1.82 -2.13
N THR A 32 -11.40 -2.72 -2.50
CA THR A 32 -11.68 -3.02 -3.90
C THR A 32 -13.04 -2.44 -4.27
N HIS A 33 -13.10 -1.69 -5.35
CA HIS A 33 -14.30 -1.03 -5.82
C HIS A 33 -14.86 -1.74 -7.06
N TYR A 34 -16.12 -2.12 -6.98
CA TYR A 34 -16.84 -2.75 -8.10
C TYR A 34 -17.82 -1.74 -8.70
N PRO A 35 -18.13 -1.84 -10.00
CA PRO A 35 -17.68 -2.85 -10.98
C PRO A 35 -16.34 -2.54 -11.64
N LYS A 36 -15.71 -1.42 -11.33
CA LYS A 36 -14.48 -0.98 -12.00
C LYS A 36 -13.24 -1.79 -11.63
N ARG A 37 -13.33 -2.66 -10.64
CA ARG A 37 -12.24 -3.49 -10.15
C ARG A 37 -10.98 -2.70 -9.77
N ASN A 38 -11.17 -1.47 -9.34
CA ASN A 38 -10.07 -0.65 -8.86
C ASN A 38 -9.78 -1.01 -7.41
N THR A 39 -8.52 -1.22 -7.09
CA THR A 39 -8.09 -1.47 -5.72
C THR A 39 -7.34 -0.26 -5.21
N THR A 40 -7.81 0.27 -4.08
CA THR A 40 -7.19 1.40 -3.39
C THR A 40 -6.52 0.89 -2.13
N VAL A 41 -5.29 1.31 -1.92
CA VAL A 41 -4.49 0.92 -0.75
C VAL A 41 -4.32 2.13 0.13
N SER A 42 -4.66 2.00 1.41
CA SER A 42 -4.43 3.05 2.41
C SER A 42 -3.12 2.77 3.12
N VAL A 43 -2.21 3.73 3.05
CA VAL A 43 -0.85 3.58 3.56
C VAL A 43 -0.59 4.65 4.63
N TRP A 44 -0.13 4.22 5.80
CA TRP A 44 0.25 5.13 6.87
C TRP A 44 1.77 5.37 6.79
N THR A 45 2.15 6.62 6.57
CA THR A 45 3.57 6.99 6.40
C THR A 45 4.24 7.41 7.70
N GLY A 46 3.46 7.56 8.77
CA GLY A 46 4.00 7.97 10.06
C GLY A 46 4.00 9.48 10.30
N ASP A 47 3.50 10.24 9.34
CA ASP A 47 3.54 11.71 9.37
C ASP A 47 2.24 12.31 9.90
N GLY A 48 1.69 11.74 10.95
CA GLY A 48 0.48 12.25 11.57
C GLY A 48 -0.67 11.24 11.53
N PRO A 49 -1.91 11.67 11.84
CA PRO A 49 -3.04 10.74 11.98
C PRO A 49 -3.67 10.31 10.67
N GLY A 50 -3.31 10.90 9.54
CA GLY A 50 -3.90 10.59 8.25
C GLY A 50 -3.19 9.47 7.51
N VAL A 51 -3.91 8.85 6.58
CA VAL A 51 -3.34 7.85 5.67
C VAL A 51 -3.40 8.38 4.24
N ALA A 52 -2.44 7.96 3.43
CA ALA A 52 -2.44 8.23 2.00
C ALA A 52 -3.18 7.13 1.26
N LYS A 53 -4.22 7.48 0.49
CA LYS A 53 -4.93 6.53 -0.34
C LYS A 53 -4.30 6.54 -1.73
N VAL A 54 -3.79 5.40 -2.15
CA VAL A 54 -3.11 5.26 -3.43
C VAL A 54 -3.69 4.08 -4.20
N ASP A 55 -3.55 4.11 -5.52
CA ASP A 55 -3.89 2.96 -6.35
C ASP A 55 -2.91 1.82 -6.07
N ILE A 56 -3.38 0.57 -6.19
CA ILE A 56 -2.53 -0.59 -5.98
C ILE A 56 -1.29 -0.55 -6.89
N ASN A 57 -1.42 0.00 -8.09
CA ASN A 57 -0.31 0.12 -9.02
C ASN A 57 0.74 1.14 -8.59
N SER A 58 0.41 1.98 -7.62
CA SER A 58 1.37 2.94 -7.05
C SER A 58 2.28 2.32 -6.01
N VAL A 59 2.00 1.10 -5.59
CA VAL A 59 2.87 0.35 -4.67
C VAL A 59 3.93 -0.36 -5.49
N VAL A 60 5.18 0.03 -5.32
CA VAL A 60 6.31 -0.54 -6.07
C VAL A 60 6.65 -1.94 -5.56
N GLY A 61 6.64 -2.10 -4.25
CA GLY A 61 6.99 -3.37 -3.61
C GLY A 61 7.39 -3.16 -2.16
N PRO A 62 8.00 -4.16 -1.53
CA PRO A 62 8.47 -4.00 -0.16
C PRO A 62 9.57 -2.94 -0.10
N ALA A 63 9.50 -2.08 0.93
CA ALA A 63 10.52 -1.08 1.13
C ALA A 63 11.83 -1.75 1.57
N PRO A 64 12.97 -1.22 1.16
CA PRO A 64 14.24 -1.73 1.68
C PRO A 64 14.33 -1.45 3.17
N ASP A 65 14.86 -2.40 3.91
CA ASP A 65 15.09 -2.21 5.33
C ASP A 65 16.20 -1.17 5.52
N ALA A 66 15.92 -0.24 6.40
CA ALA A 66 16.89 0.81 6.70
C ALA A 66 18.05 0.25 7.53
#